data_8d32f86ab9008304ad89bc699fab94f8
#
_entry.id   8d32f86ab9008304ad89bc699fab94f8
#
_cell.length_a   1.000
_cell.length_b   1.000
_cell.length_c   1.000
_cell.angle_alpha   90.00
_cell.angle_beta   90.00
_cell.angle_gamma   90.00
#
_symmetry.space_group_name_H-M   'P 1'
#
loop_
_entity.id
_entity.type
_entity.pdbx_description
1 polymer ?
#
loop_
_entity_poly.entity_id
_entity_poly.type
_entity_poly.pdbx_seq_one_letter_code
_entity_poly.pdbx_strand_id
1 'polypeptide(L)'
;MGNEIETFDEQVFSNTSAIEAQVYKLPNQEGFEAAVAQCRVDTERFIAPSKLPSDRATTLAMMSVLRAIENANLDLDHIDRDRLGVYWGSGMGGASTFDATCEQVYAHQKRVRPTSVITSMPSTAASEIALHIKAQGACVTIASACASSALAIAEGIKALRSHQLDTVIVGGSESMLTAGVMYAWSALHVMVPVKDGQIANNIAFSKTRNGFAMGEGACAFVLQRERTNESNNPRYFLSGFASNCDGQHMTKPNTQSQIKVMRAAIKDANLNTSDIDYINAHGTATHQGDASEAKAIEEVFTPNRVPVSSTKSLHGHLLGASGALELLVCMRALDKNTLPPNAQKMELDPEIEINVITGENTPHKELKHALSNSFAFGGTNACLIISKDQGNTHDTQKH
;
A
#
# COMPACT_ATOMS: atom_id res chain seq x y z
N MET A 1 -10.24 8.68 -3.60
CA MET A 1 -10.92 7.99 -2.50
C MET A 1 -10.96 8.91 -1.30
N GLY A 2 -12.01 8.83 -0.48
CA GLY A 2 -12.19 9.70 0.69
C GLY A 2 -11.23 9.36 1.83
N ASN A 3 -11.31 10.15 2.92
CA ASN A 3 -10.56 9.92 4.15
C ASN A 3 -11.42 9.26 5.26
N GLU A 4 -12.63 8.85 4.95
CA GLU A 4 -13.50 8.06 5.81
C GLU A 4 -13.61 6.64 5.28
N ILE A 5 -13.69 5.66 6.19
CA ILE A 5 -13.67 4.24 5.83
C ILE A 5 -14.89 3.83 4.99
N GLU A 6 -16.04 4.45 5.26
CA GLU A 6 -17.28 4.19 4.54
C GLU A 6 -17.18 4.63 3.08
N THR A 7 -16.63 5.83 2.82
CA THR A 7 -16.40 6.33 1.46
C THR A 7 -15.36 5.50 0.72
N PHE A 8 -14.31 5.07 1.41
CA PHE A 8 -13.32 4.16 0.87
C PHE A 8 -13.95 2.84 0.45
N ASP A 9 -14.72 2.21 1.32
CA ASP A 9 -15.43 0.97 1.04
C ASP A 9 -16.37 1.10 -0.16
N GLU A 10 -17.20 2.15 -0.17
CA GLU A 10 -18.12 2.41 -1.26
C GLU A 10 -17.39 2.45 -2.60
N GLN A 11 -16.32 3.19 -2.70
CA GLN A 11 -15.54 3.32 -3.94
C GLN A 11 -14.85 2.04 -4.36
N VAL A 12 -14.24 1.31 -3.41
CA VAL A 12 -13.53 0.06 -3.71
C VAL A 12 -14.48 -1.03 -4.16
N PHE A 13 -15.58 -1.24 -3.45
CA PHE A 13 -16.50 -2.33 -3.75
C PHE A 13 -17.50 -2.02 -4.88
N SER A 14 -17.78 -0.72 -5.15
CA SER A 14 -18.51 -0.33 -6.36
C SER A 14 -17.65 -0.23 -7.61
N ASN A 15 -16.32 -0.42 -7.46
CA ASN A 15 -15.35 -0.28 -8.54
C ASN A 15 -15.34 1.13 -9.18
N THR A 16 -15.46 2.16 -8.34
CA THR A 16 -15.47 3.55 -8.81
C THR A 16 -14.04 4.09 -8.85
N SER A 17 -13.54 4.36 -10.06
CA SER A 17 -12.18 4.89 -10.26
C SER A 17 -12.07 6.36 -9.86
N ALA A 18 -10.98 6.70 -9.17
CA ALA A 18 -10.58 8.06 -8.86
C ALA A 18 -9.48 8.60 -9.81
N ILE A 19 -9.19 7.85 -10.88
CA ILE A 19 -8.13 8.20 -11.83
C ILE A 19 -8.65 9.21 -12.84
N GLU A 20 -7.88 10.26 -13.06
CA GLU A 20 -8.15 11.32 -14.02
C GLU A 20 -6.90 11.68 -14.82
N ALA A 21 -7.09 12.25 -16.02
CA ALA A 21 -6.01 12.81 -16.81
C ALA A 21 -5.65 14.21 -16.28
N GLN A 22 -4.37 14.43 -16.03
CA GLN A 22 -3.84 15.72 -15.55
C GLN A 22 -2.75 16.21 -16.49
N VAL A 23 -2.75 17.51 -16.78
CA VAL A 23 -1.71 18.18 -17.58
C VAL A 23 -0.63 18.71 -16.66
N TYR A 24 0.61 18.35 -16.93
CA TYR A 24 1.80 18.86 -16.27
C TYR A 24 2.57 19.79 -17.18
N LYS A 25 3.09 20.87 -16.62
CA LYS A 25 3.92 21.84 -17.34
C LYS A 25 5.32 21.89 -16.73
N LEU A 26 6.32 21.78 -17.56
CA LEU A 26 7.71 21.97 -17.18
C LEU A 26 8.18 23.34 -17.67
N PRO A 27 9.12 24.01 -16.96
CA PRO A 27 9.71 25.23 -17.44
C PRO A 27 10.33 25.06 -18.83
N ASN A 28 9.93 25.93 -19.77
CA ASN A 28 10.45 25.97 -21.15
C ASN A 28 10.21 24.69 -22.01
N GLN A 29 9.21 23.89 -21.68
CA GLN A 29 8.81 22.71 -22.46
C GLN A 29 7.29 22.70 -22.69
N GLU A 30 6.87 21.96 -23.73
CA GLU A 30 5.46 21.64 -23.89
C GLU A 30 4.98 20.78 -22.70
N GLY A 31 3.73 21.00 -22.28
CA GLY A 31 3.11 20.20 -21.25
C GLY A 31 2.91 18.76 -21.71
N PHE A 32 2.80 17.84 -20.76
CA PHE A 32 2.44 16.46 -21.02
C PHE A 32 1.27 16.02 -20.14
N GLU A 33 0.52 15.03 -20.61
CA GLU A 33 -0.59 14.45 -19.87
C GLU A 33 -0.17 13.19 -19.13
N ALA A 34 -0.70 12.98 -17.92
CA ALA A 34 -0.52 11.75 -17.17
C ALA A 34 -1.80 11.35 -16.44
N ALA A 35 -2.02 10.05 -16.30
CA ALA A 35 -3.11 9.50 -15.51
C ALA A 35 -2.73 9.48 -14.03
N VAL A 36 -3.54 10.09 -13.19
CA VAL A 36 -3.27 10.23 -11.75
C VAL A 36 -4.53 9.99 -10.92
N ALA A 37 -4.32 9.53 -9.68
CA ALA A 37 -5.34 9.50 -8.65
C ALA A 37 -4.90 10.39 -7.49
N GLN A 38 -5.39 11.61 -7.46
CA GLN A 38 -5.05 12.59 -6.45
C GLN A 38 -5.93 12.43 -5.20
N CYS A 39 -5.31 12.47 -4.03
CA CYS A 39 -6.01 12.46 -2.75
C CYS A 39 -6.63 13.85 -2.48
N ARG A 40 -7.95 13.95 -2.54
CA ARG A 40 -8.71 15.21 -2.39
C ARG A 40 -9.04 15.51 -0.94
N VAL A 41 -8.01 15.65 -0.11
CA VAL A 41 -8.15 16.05 1.31
C VAL A 41 -7.53 17.43 1.52
N ASP A 42 -8.13 18.20 2.44
CA ASP A 42 -7.62 19.52 2.83
C ASP A 42 -6.37 19.32 3.72
N THR A 43 -5.21 19.47 3.12
CA THR A 43 -3.93 19.40 3.82
C THR A 43 -3.40 20.77 4.26
N GLU A 44 -4.01 21.88 3.83
CA GLU A 44 -3.49 23.23 4.08
C GLU A 44 -3.64 23.64 5.54
N ARG A 45 -4.66 23.11 6.23
CA ARG A 45 -4.93 23.40 7.66
C ARG A 45 -4.14 22.52 8.61
N PHE A 46 -3.40 21.54 8.10
CA PHE A 46 -2.62 20.66 8.95
C PHE A 46 -1.33 21.34 9.40
N ILE A 47 -1.12 21.36 10.72
CA ILE A 47 0.12 21.86 11.35
C ILE A 47 0.88 20.64 11.88
N ALA A 48 2.07 20.39 11.33
CA ALA A 48 2.94 19.33 11.80
C ALA A 48 3.35 19.51 13.27
N PRO A 49 3.54 18.43 14.05
CA PRO A 49 3.99 18.49 15.43
C PRO A 49 5.28 19.30 15.64
N SER A 50 6.20 19.21 14.71
CA SER A 50 7.44 20.02 14.69
C SER A 50 7.22 21.50 14.43
N LYS A 51 6.01 21.90 13.97
CA LYS A 51 5.68 23.24 13.47
C LYS A 51 6.49 23.67 12.24
N LEU A 52 7.16 22.74 11.59
CA LEU A 52 7.83 22.96 10.32
C LEU A 52 6.82 22.87 9.17
N PRO A 53 7.10 23.51 8.02
CA PRO A 53 6.36 23.22 6.81
C PRO A 53 6.44 21.74 6.50
N SER A 54 5.31 21.13 6.17
CA SER A 54 5.23 19.70 5.92
C SER A 54 5.17 19.42 4.42
N ASP A 55 5.86 18.36 3.97
CA ASP A 55 5.62 17.80 2.65
C ASP A 55 4.23 17.15 2.60
N ARG A 56 3.62 17.10 1.43
CA ARG A 56 2.29 16.51 1.26
C ARG A 56 2.24 15.05 1.69
N ALA A 57 3.28 14.25 1.38
CA ALA A 57 3.35 12.85 1.82
C ALA A 57 3.37 12.73 3.36
N THR A 58 4.09 13.63 4.05
CA THR A 58 4.11 13.68 5.51
C THR A 58 2.76 14.10 6.09
N THR A 59 2.09 15.08 5.48
CA THR A 59 0.76 15.50 5.92
C THR A 59 -0.26 14.36 5.79
N LEU A 60 -0.27 13.66 4.66
CA LEU A 60 -1.14 12.49 4.44
C LEU A 60 -0.82 11.37 5.46
N ALA A 61 0.47 11.13 5.75
CA ALA A 61 0.89 10.19 6.79
C ALA A 61 0.28 10.52 8.14
N MET A 62 0.42 11.77 8.58
CA MET A 62 -0.11 12.21 9.87
C MET A 62 -1.63 12.08 9.95
N MET A 63 -2.35 12.46 8.89
CA MET A 63 -3.81 12.31 8.84
C MET A 63 -4.23 10.85 8.97
N SER A 64 -3.54 9.93 8.27
CA SER A 64 -3.84 8.50 8.34
C SER A 64 -3.54 7.91 9.73
N VAL A 65 -2.45 8.34 10.36
CA VAL A 65 -2.07 7.89 11.72
C VAL A 65 -3.06 8.37 12.78
N LEU A 66 -3.49 9.62 12.70
CA LEU A 66 -4.51 10.15 13.62
C LEU A 66 -5.80 9.33 13.55
N ARG A 67 -6.25 8.99 12.34
CA ARG A 67 -7.41 8.12 12.14
C ARG A 67 -7.17 6.69 12.67
N ALA A 68 -5.98 6.13 12.45
CA ALA A 68 -5.66 4.79 12.94
C ALA A 68 -5.66 4.74 14.48
N ILE A 69 -5.13 5.76 15.15
CA ILE A 69 -5.13 5.89 16.61
C ILE A 69 -6.56 6.00 17.15
N GLU A 70 -7.38 6.85 16.52
CA GLU A 70 -8.79 7.02 16.87
C GLU A 70 -9.56 5.70 16.71
N ASN A 71 -9.43 5.03 15.56
CA ASN A 71 -10.11 3.76 15.28
C ASN A 71 -9.66 2.61 16.21
N ALA A 72 -8.40 2.64 16.62
CA ALA A 72 -7.86 1.65 17.57
C ALA A 72 -8.24 1.95 19.03
N ASN A 73 -8.86 3.11 19.32
CA ASN A 73 -9.05 3.63 20.67
C ASN A 73 -7.76 3.54 21.51
N LEU A 74 -6.61 3.88 20.87
CA LEU A 74 -5.30 3.76 21.50
C LEU A 74 -5.12 4.85 22.56
N ASP A 75 -5.05 4.44 23.81
CA ASP A 75 -4.79 5.33 24.92
C ASP A 75 -3.29 5.66 25.00
N LEU A 76 -2.93 6.79 24.40
CA LEU A 76 -1.56 7.25 24.38
C LEU A 76 -1.04 7.70 25.76
N ASP A 77 -1.88 8.02 26.74
CA ASP A 77 -1.45 8.49 28.06
C ASP A 77 -0.99 7.34 28.98
N HIS A 78 -1.47 6.13 28.72
CA HIS A 78 -1.14 4.95 29.51
C HIS A 78 -0.22 3.94 28.80
N ILE A 79 0.36 4.33 27.66
CA ILE A 79 1.27 3.46 26.89
C ILE A 79 2.73 3.69 27.31
N ASP A 80 3.51 2.61 27.41
CA ASP A 80 4.95 2.69 27.60
C ASP A 80 5.64 3.25 26.33
N ARG A 81 6.17 4.45 26.44
CA ARG A 81 6.77 5.19 25.31
C ARG A 81 8.06 4.53 24.81
N ASP A 82 8.83 3.90 25.65
CA ASP A 82 10.06 3.17 25.29
C ASP A 82 9.73 1.92 24.46
N ARG A 83 8.49 1.42 24.61
CA ARG A 83 7.98 0.23 23.90
C ARG A 83 6.97 0.56 22.80
N LEU A 84 6.83 1.84 22.46
CA LEU A 84 6.04 2.34 21.33
C LEU A 84 6.98 2.71 20.19
N GLY A 85 6.81 2.09 19.01
CA GLY A 85 7.65 2.32 17.84
C GLY A 85 6.88 2.80 16.61
N VAL A 86 7.63 3.26 15.61
CA VAL A 86 7.11 3.69 14.30
C VAL A 86 7.92 3.00 13.20
N TYR A 87 7.25 2.30 12.30
CA TYR A 87 7.84 1.74 11.08
C TYR A 87 7.05 2.25 9.88
N TRP A 88 7.66 3.08 9.07
CA TRP A 88 6.97 3.81 8.01
C TRP A 88 7.60 3.57 6.64
N GLY A 89 6.76 3.26 5.63
CA GLY A 89 7.18 3.04 4.25
C GLY A 89 6.99 4.29 3.38
N SER A 90 7.99 4.64 2.59
CA SER A 90 7.88 5.65 1.53
C SER A 90 8.93 5.37 0.46
N GLY A 91 8.57 5.49 -0.80
CA GLY A 91 9.49 5.29 -1.91
C GLY A 91 10.42 6.48 -2.12
N MET A 92 9.87 7.69 -2.07
CA MET A 92 10.60 8.92 -2.38
C MET A 92 10.48 10.02 -1.31
N GLY A 93 9.76 9.77 -0.23
CA GLY A 93 9.62 10.72 0.88
C GLY A 93 9.03 12.06 0.46
N GLY A 94 9.70 13.16 0.85
CA GLY A 94 9.29 14.52 0.50
C GLY A 94 9.63 14.94 -0.93
N ALA A 95 9.34 14.10 -1.92
CA ALA A 95 9.65 14.34 -3.32
C ALA A 95 9.02 15.63 -3.85
N SER A 96 7.82 15.97 -3.42
CA SER A 96 7.14 17.21 -3.82
C SER A 96 7.89 18.45 -3.34
N THR A 97 8.38 18.43 -2.11
CA THR A 97 9.21 19.51 -1.56
C THR A 97 10.54 19.61 -2.27
N PHE A 98 11.17 18.47 -2.59
CA PHE A 98 12.46 18.44 -3.28
C PHE A 98 12.33 18.98 -4.71
N ASP A 99 11.33 18.55 -5.47
CA ASP A 99 11.07 19.02 -6.83
C ASP A 99 10.81 20.54 -6.86
N ALA A 100 9.92 21.03 -5.99
CA ALA A 100 9.66 22.45 -5.85
C ALA A 100 10.90 23.25 -5.42
N THR A 101 11.78 22.68 -4.59
CA THR A 101 13.04 23.31 -4.18
C THR A 101 14.00 23.43 -5.36
N CYS A 102 14.13 22.37 -6.17
CA CYS A 102 14.94 22.40 -7.40
C CYS A 102 14.41 23.44 -8.40
N GLU A 103 13.10 23.51 -8.60
CA GLU A 103 12.49 24.52 -9.46
C GLU A 103 12.77 25.95 -8.98
N GLN A 104 12.63 26.21 -7.68
CA GLN A 104 12.96 27.53 -7.09
C GLN A 104 14.40 27.94 -7.36
N VAL A 105 15.36 27.01 -7.23
CA VAL A 105 16.78 27.29 -7.43
C VAL A 105 17.12 27.45 -8.91
N TYR A 106 16.76 26.49 -9.73
CA TYR A 106 17.26 26.40 -11.11
C TYR A 106 16.45 27.20 -12.11
N ALA A 107 15.10 27.19 -11.99
CA ALA A 107 14.26 27.93 -12.92
C ALA A 107 14.03 29.38 -12.49
N HIS A 108 13.93 29.64 -11.18
CA HIS A 108 13.55 30.96 -10.69
C HIS A 108 14.70 31.73 -10.00
N GLN A 109 15.85 31.11 -9.76
CA GLN A 109 17.02 31.70 -9.08
C GLN A 109 16.65 32.33 -7.72
N LYS A 110 15.71 31.74 -7.01
CA LYS A 110 15.21 32.20 -5.72
C LYS A 110 15.85 31.42 -4.57
N ARG A 111 15.88 32.08 -3.39
CA ARG A 111 16.31 31.41 -2.15
C ARG A 111 15.29 30.36 -1.73
N VAL A 112 15.77 29.25 -1.19
CA VAL A 112 14.95 28.19 -0.62
C VAL A 112 14.81 28.34 0.90
N ARG A 113 13.82 27.71 1.46
CA ARG A 113 13.62 27.69 2.92
C ARG A 113 14.72 26.84 3.57
N PRO A 114 15.28 27.28 4.71
CA PRO A 114 16.30 26.49 5.42
C PRO A 114 15.83 25.07 5.79
N THR A 115 14.52 24.88 6.00
CA THR A 115 13.90 23.62 6.37
C THR A 115 13.66 22.68 5.19
N SER A 116 13.85 23.11 3.93
CA SER A 116 13.56 22.30 2.73
C SER A 116 14.27 20.95 2.74
N VAL A 117 15.52 20.90 3.24
CA VAL A 117 16.26 19.63 3.34
C VAL A 117 15.54 18.66 4.30
N ILE A 118 15.18 19.15 5.49
CA ILE A 118 14.51 18.31 6.50
C ILE A 118 13.17 17.81 5.95
N THR A 119 12.36 18.70 5.38
CA THR A 119 11.02 18.35 4.89
C THR A 119 11.02 17.44 3.65
N SER A 120 12.14 17.38 2.92
CA SER A 120 12.31 16.46 1.78
C SER A 120 12.90 15.08 2.14
N MET A 121 13.39 14.90 3.39
CA MET A 121 13.96 13.61 3.78
C MET A 121 12.89 12.51 3.82
N PRO A 122 13.17 11.27 3.34
CA PRO A 122 12.26 10.15 3.45
C PRO A 122 11.83 9.82 4.88
N SER A 123 12.67 10.09 5.88
CA SER A 123 12.41 9.82 7.30
C SER A 123 11.48 10.84 7.97
N THR A 124 11.14 11.95 7.33
CA THR A 124 10.37 13.03 7.96
C THR A 124 9.00 12.57 8.42
N ALA A 125 8.29 11.78 7.61
CA ALA A 125 6.98 11.26 8.00
C ALA A 125 7.04 10.41 9.28
N ALA A 126 7.98 9.46 9.36
CA ALA A 126 8.16 8.65 10.57
C ALA A 126 8.52 9.51 11.79
N SER A 127 9.39 10.51 11.60
CA SER A 127 9.83 11.42 12.68
C SER A 127 8.66 12.28 13.19
N GLU A 128 7.85 12.85 12.31
CA GLU A 128 6.66 13.64 12.71
C GLU A 128 5.62 12.78 13.44
N ILE A 129 5.42 11.53 12.98
CA ILE A 129 4.57 10.57 13.68
C ILE A 129 5.12 10.32 15.09
N ALA A 130 6.41 9.98 15.21
CA ALA A 130 7.04 9.70 16.50
C ALA A 130 6.97 10.90 17.46
N LEU A 131 7.19 12.13 16.96
CA LEU A 131 7.03 13.36 17.74
C LEU A 131 5.60 13.51 18.26
N HIS A 132 4.60 13.27 17.41
CA HIS A 132 3.19 13.42 17.77
C HIS A 132 2.78 12.47 18.88
N ILE A 133 3.09 11.17 18.70
CA ILE A 133 2.71 10.13 19.66
C ILE A 133 3.73 10.00 20.82
N LYS A 134 4.80 10.80 20.83
CA LYS A 134 5.90 10.76 21.79
C LYS A 134 6.52 9.37 21.91
N ALA A 135 6.67 8.64 20.79
CA ALA A 135 7.32 7.34 20.76
C ALA A 135 8.82 7.48 21.06
N GLN A 136 9.34 6.62 21.93
CA GLN A 136 10.75 6.56 22.34
C GLN A 136 11.39 5.21 21.96
N GLY A 137 10.61 4.26 21.46
CA GLY A 137 11.09 3.05 20.83
C GLY A 137 11.67 3.29 19.42
N ALA A 138 11.81 2.23 18.65
CA ALA A 138 12.36 2.33 17.29
C ALA A 138 11.53 3.24 16.37
N CYS A 139 12.20 4.15 15.66
CA CYS A 139 11.59 4.97 14.61
C CYS A 139 12.36 4.72 13.31
N VAL A 140 11.75 4.00 12.36
CA VAL A 140 12.42 3.48 11.16
C VAL A 140 11.61 3.84 9.91
N THR A 141 12.31 4.33 8.89
CA THR A 141 11.75 4.50 7.55
C THR A 141 12.33 3.46 6.62
N ILE A 142 11.47 2.82 5.84
CA ILE A 142 11.83 1.80 4.84
C ILE A 142 11.51 2.33 3.46
N ALA A 143 12.55 2.38 2.60
CA ALA A 143 12.44 2.77 1.21
C ALA A 143 12.82 1.58 0.32
N SER A 144 11.81 0.95 -0.27
CA SER A 144 11.95 -0.21 -1.17
C SER A 144 10.90 -0.13 -2.29
N ALA A 145 10.84 1.05 -2.93
CA ALA A 145 9.86 1.36 -3.97
C ALA A 145 8.44 0.88 -3.59
N CYS A 146 7.80 0.09 -4.46
CA CYS A 146 6.40 -0.36 -4.26
C CYS A 146 6.19 -1.27 -3.05
N ALA A 147 7.24 -1.87 -2.47
CA ALA A 147 7.13 -2.75 -1.30
C ALA A 147 7.39 -2.04 0.04
N SER A 148 7.64 -0.71 0.05
CA SER A 148 8.10 0.01 1.24
C SER A 148 7.18 -0.16 2.44
N SER A 149 5.88 0.08 2.30
CA SER A 149 4.93 -0.05 3.41
C SER A 149 4.65 -1.49 3.82
N ALA A 150 4.65 -2.43 2.87
CA ALA A 150 4.52 -3.85 3.21
C ALA A 150 5.72 -4.34 4.06
N LEU A 151 6.93 -3.90 3.72
CA LEU A 151 8.14 -4.18 4.52
C LEU A 151 8.11 -3.46 5.86
N ALA A 152 7.64 -2.20 5.91
CA ALA A 152 7.49 -1.47 7.17
C ALA A 152 6.55 -2.20 8.14
N ILE A 153 5.43 -2.72 7.64
CA ILE A 153 4.50 -3.54 8.39
C ILE A 153 5.19 -4.83 8.86
N ALA A 154 5.90 -5.53 7.97
CA ALA A 154 6.62 -6.76 8.29
C ALA A 154 7.69 -6.55 9.39
N GLU A 155 8.48 -5.48 9.32
CA GLU A 155 9.47 -5.15 10.35
C GLU A 155 8.82 -4.76 11.68
N GLY A 156 7.69 -4.03 11.66
CA GLY A 156 6.88 -3.76 12.84
C GLY A 156 6.40 -5.06 13.52
N ILE A 157 5.92 -6.05 12.74
CA ILE A 157 5.53 -7.36 13.26
C ILE A 157 6.73 -8.07 13.91
N LYS A 158 7.90 -8.03 13.29
CA LYS A 158 9.12 -8.63 13.87
C LYS A 158 9.47 -8.02 15.23
N ALA A 159 9.39 -6.70 15.36
CA ALA A 159 9.64 -5.99 16.61
C ALA A 159 8.64 -6.39 17.72
N LEU A 160 7.37 -6.60 17.37
CA LEU A 160 6.37 -7.12 18.30
C LEU A 160 6.64 -8.59 18.67
N ARG A 161 6.87 -9.46 17.68
CA ARG A 161 7.14 -10.91 17.90
C ARG A 161 8.41 -11.15 18.72
N SER A 162 9.44 -10.29 18.55
CA SER A 162 10.69 -10.36 19.33
C SER A 162 10.60 -9.73 20.71
N HIS A 163 9.44 -9.24 21.12
CA HIS A 163 9.21 -8.54 22.38
C HIS A 163 10.05 -7.27 22.59
N GLN A 164 10.58 -6.67 21.53
CA GLN A 164 11.26 -5.38 21.60
C GLN A 164 10.29 -4.23 21.84
N LEU A 165 9.10 -4.32 21.23
CA LEU A 165 8.03 -3.34 21.35
C LEU A 165 6.73 -4.02 21.74
N ASP A 166 5.79 -3.26 22.31
CA ASP A 166 4.44 -3.72 22.65
C ASP A 166 3.39 -3.12 21.72
N THR A 167 3.67 -1.93 21.19
CA THR A 167 2.82 -1.23 20.22
C THR A 167 3.67 -0.61 19.13
N VAL A 168 3.23 -0.73 17.89
CA VAL A 168 3.86 -0.07 16.75
C VAL A 168 2.82 0.62 15.86
N ILE A 169 3.16 1.82 15.40
CA ILE A 169 2.46 2.46 14.30
C ILE A 169 3.18 2.06 13.02
N VAL A 170 2.46 1.44 12.10
CA VAL A 170 3.00 0.98 10.82
C VAL A 170 2.17 1.50 9.66
N GLY A 171 2.77 1.61 8.51
CA GLY A 171 2.07 2.03 7.30
C GLY A 171 2.98 2.61 6.25
N GLY A 172 2.44 3.50 5.44
CA GLY A 172 3.21 4.23 4.45
C GLY A 172 2.46 5.39 3.82
N SER A 173 3.21 6.31 3.25
CA SER A 173 2.69 7.47 2.53
C SER A 173 3.53 7.77 1.31
N GLU A 174 2.87 8.30 0.28
CA GLU A 174 3.52 8.75 -0.94
C GLU A 174 2.77 9.90 -1.57
N SER A 175 3.50 10.90 -2.08
CA SER A 175 2.95 11.98 -2.89
C SER A 175 4.02 12.48 -3.85
N MET A 176 3.86 12.15 -5.13
CA MET A 176 4.84 12.44 -6.18
C MET A 176 4.22 13.10 -7.40
N LEU A 177 3.02 13.66 -7.27
CA LEU A 177 2.27 14.23 -8.38
C LEU A 177 2.79 15.64 -8.74
N THR A 178 4.11 15.79 -8.92
CA THR A 178 4.77 17.02 -9.36
C THR A 178 5.34 16.87 -10.76
N ALA A 179 5.53 17.97 -11.47
CA ALA A 179 5.87 17.94 -12.88
C ALA A 179 7.19 17.23 -13.18
N GLY A 180 8.24 17.51 -12.40
CA GLY A 180 9.57 16.90 -12.61
C GLY A 180 9.54 15.39 -12.33
N VAL A 181 8.92 14.97 -11.22
CA VAL A 181 8.83 13.56 -10.86
C VAL A 181 7.96 12.79 -11.85
N MET A 182 6.80 13.34 -12.23
CA MET A 182 5.90 12.69 -13.20
C MET A 182 6.53 12.58 -14.58
N TYR A 183 7.34 13.57 -15.00
CA TYR A 183 8.09 13.51 -16.24
C TYR A 183 9.14 12.37 -16.22
N ALA A 184 9.86 12.23 -15.11
CA ALA A 184 10.82 11.15 -14.95
C ALA A 184 10.15 9.75 -14.99
N TRP A 185 8.98 9.60 -14.37
CA TRP A 185 8.18 8.37 -14.43
C TRP A 185 7.66 8.08 -15.84
N SER A 186 7.22 9.09 -16.58
CA SER A 186 6.74 8.93 -17.96
C SER A 186 7.84 8.38 -18.88
N ALA A 187 9.10 8.76 -18.65
CA ALA A 187 10.25 8.30 -19.42
C ALA A 187 10.55 6.79 -19.23
N LEU A 188 10.04 6.14 -18.19
CA LEU A 188 10.17 4.69 -17.99
C LEU A 188 9.18 3.86 -18.82
N HIS A 189 8.21 4.48 -19.46
CA HIS A 189 7.17 3.82 -20.27
C HIS A 189 6.40 2.71 -19.54
N VAL A 190 6.18 2.87 -18.22
CA VAL A 190 5.41 1.95 -17.38
C VAL A 190 4.07 2.54 -16.93
N MET A 191 3.92 3.85 -17.11
CA MET A 191 2.65 4.54 -16.84
C MET A 191 1.70 4.36 -18.02
N VAL A 192 0.41 4.28 -17.70
CA VAL A 192 -0.63 4.19 -18.72
C VAL A 192 -0.63 5.46 -19.59
N PRO A 193 -0.60 5.33 -20.93
CA PRO A 193 -0.65 6.49 -21.84
C PRO A 193 -1.94 7.28 -21.69
N VAL A 194 -1.81 8.62 -21.80
CA VAL A 194 -2.92 9.56 -21.93
C VAL A 194 -2.76 10.30 -23.24
N LYS A 195 -3.85 10.44 -23.98
CA LYS A 195 -3.87 11.20 -25.23
C LYS A 195 -5.20 11.96 -25.35
N ASP A 196 -5.13 13.26 -25.52
CA ASP A 196 -6.30 14.15 -25.64
C ASP A 196 -7.31 13.94 -24.47
N GLY A 197 -6.80 13.80 -23.24
CA GLY A 197 -7.57 13.52 -22.03
C GLY A 197 -8.09 12.08 -21.91
N GLN A 198 -7.85 11.22 -22.90
CA GLN A 198 -8.27 9.82 -22.91
C GLN A 198 -7.18 8.93 -22.27
N ILE A 199 -7.52 8.25 -21.17
CA ILE A 199 -6.64 7.32 -20.49
C ILE A 199 -6.78 5.94 -21.14
N ALA A 200 -5.67 5.31 -21.51
CA ALA A 200 -5.65 3.94 -22.00
C ALA A 200 -6.00 2.94 -20.87
N ASN A 201 -5.98 1.64 -21.17
CA ASN A 201 -6.41 0.63 -20.20
C ASN A 201 -5.34 0.40 -19.11
N ASN A 202 -5.68 0.75 -17.87
CA ASN A 202 -4.88 0.55 -16.66
C ASN A 202 -5.40 -0.59 -15.76
N ILE A 203 -6.19 -1.51 -16.32
CA ILE A 203 -6.77 -2.63 -15.59
C ILE A 203 -5.80 -3.81 -15.62
N ALA A 204 -5.35 -4.25 -14.44
CA ALA A 204 -4.45 -5.40 -14.31
C ALA A 204 -5.05 -6.68 -14.92
N PHE A 205 -4.19 -7.53 -15.47
CA PHE A 205 -4.55 -8.80 -16.10
C PHE A 205 -5.41 -8.68 -17.37
N SER A 206 -5.82 -7.48 -17.77
CA SER A 206 -6.56 -7.26 -19.02
C SER A 206 -5.66 -7.48 -20.22
N LYS A 207 -6.21 -8.03 -21.30
CA LYS A 207 -5.54 -8.22 -22.59
C LYS A 207 -4.97 -6.92 -23.18
N THR A 208 -5.65 -5.81 -22.93
CA THR A 208 -5.28 -4.48 -23.45
C THR A 208 -4.63 -3.59 -22.39
N ARG A 209 -4.16 -4.16 -21.27
CA ARG A 209 -3.47 -3.40 -20.22
C ARG A 209 -2.24 -2.68 -20.76
N ASN A 210 -1.99 -1.48 -20.28
CA ASN A 210 -0.92 -0.64 -20.83
C ASN A 210 -0.20 0.20 -19.76
N GLY A 211 -0.08 -0.31 -18.53
CA GLY A 211 0.60 0.36 -17.43
C GLY A 211 -0.34 0.94 -16.38
N PHE A 212 0.25 1.51 -15.35
CA PHE A 212 -0.49 2.03 -14.20
C PHE A 212 -0.69 3.56 -14.27
N ALA A 213 -1.72 4.05 -13.58
CA ALA A 213 -1.83 5.45 -13.21
C ALA A 213 -1.08 5.72 -11.90
N MET A 214 -0.46 6.87 -11.75
CA MET A 214 0.19 7.25 -10.50
C MET A 214 -0.85 7.66 -9.45
N GLY A 215 -0.73 7.15 -8.22
CA GLY A 215 -1.57 7.55 -7.10
C GLY A 215 -0.77 8.26 -5.99
N GLU A 216 -1.47 8.99 -5.14
CA GLU A 216 -0.95 9.49 -3.87
C GLU A 216 -1.88 9.13 -2.72
N GLY A 217 -1.33 9.03 -1.53
CA GLY A 217 -2.11 8.71 -0.33
C GLY A 217 -1.27 8.20 0.82
N ALA A 218 -1.95 7.79 1.88
CA ALA A 218 -1.35 7.15 3.04
C ALA A 218 -2.32 6.16 3.67
N CYS A 219 -1.76 5.13 4.31
CA CYS A 219 -2.52 4.22 5.14
C CYS A 219 -1.69 3.81 6.35
N ALA A 220 -2.33 3.77 7.52
CA ALA A 220 -1.69 3.47 8.79
C ALA A 220 -2.47 2.40 9.56
N PHE A 221 -1.74 1.61 10.34
CA PHE A 221 -2.26 0.64 11.29
C PHE A 221 -1.61 0.81 12.66
N VAL A 222 -2.38 0.56 13.69
CA VAL A 222 -1.90 0.33 15.04
C VAL A 222 -1.79 -1.17 15.22
N LEU A 223 -0.59 -1.68 15.45
CA LEU A 223 -0.37 -3.08 15.76
C LEU A 223 0.06 -3.22 17.20
N GLN A 224 -0.53 -4.18 17.89
CA GLN A 224 -0.21 -4.52 19.26
C GLN A 224 0.02 -6.03 19.35
N ARG A 225 0.86 -6.41 20.31
CA ARG A 225 0.98 -7.82 20.66
C ARG A 225 -0.30 -8.27 21.37
N GLU A 226 -0.81 -9.44 21.00
CA GLU A 226 -1.96 -10.04 21.66
C GLU A 226 -1.70 -10.23 23.16
N ARG A 227 -2.67 -9.80 23.96
CA ARG A 227 -2.66 -9.99 25.41
C ARG A 227 -3.81 -10.94 25.79
N THR A 228 -3.48 -12.10 26.31
CA THR A 228 -4.42 -13.21 26.59
C THR A 228 -5.50 -12.90 27.64
N ASN A 229 -5.43 -11.76 28.34
CA ASN A 229 -6.30 -11.44 29.48
C ASN A 229 -7.17 -10.17 29.26
N GLU A 230 -7.15 -9.56 28.08
CA GLU A 230 -7.98 -8.39 27.81
C GLU A 230 -9.26 -8.81 27.08
N SER A 231 -10.41 -8.31 27.55
CA SER A 231 -11.76 -8.62 27.03
C SER A 231 -12.03 -8.10 25.61
N ASN A 232 -11.10 -7.38 25.00
CA ASN A 232 -11.17 -6.91 23.64
C ASN A 232 -10.36 -7.84 22.73
N ASN A 233 -10.96 -8.94 22.28
CA ASN A 233 -10.35 -9.77 21.24
C ASN A 233 -10.13 -8.94 19.97
N PRO A 234 -8.91 -8.93 19.43
CA PRO A 234 -8.64 -8.26 18.17
C PRO A 234 -9.46 -8.91 17.06
N ARG A 235 -10.07 -8.09 16.20
CA ARG A 235 -10.85 -8.60 15.05
C ARG A 235 -9.98 -9.17 13.94
N TYR A 236 -8.70 -8.74 13.87
CA TYR A 236 -7.78 -9.08 12.79
C TYR A 236 -6.39 -9.36 13.33
N PHE A 237 -5.71 -10.29 12.68
CA PHE A 237 -4.34 -10.66 12.95
C PHE A 237 -3.51 -10.55 11.66
N LEU A 238 -2.33 -9.96 11.74
CA LEU A 238 -1.30 -10.17 10.74
C LEU A 238 -0.62 -11.51 11.02
N SER A 239 -1.22 -12.57 10.45
CA SER A 239 -0.88 -13.95 10.76
C SER A 239 0.43 -14.39 10.16
N GLY A 240 0.79 -13.87 8.98
CA GLY A 240 2.05 -14.23 8.32
C GLY A 240 2.59 -13.13 7.41
N PHE A 241 3.90 -13.17 7.22
CA PHE A 241 4.59 -12.32 6.25
C PHE A 241 5.87 -12.99 5.75
N ALA A 242 6.31 -12.56 4.58
CA ALA A 242 7.63 -12.89 4.06
C ALA A 242 8.14 -11.78 3.15
N SER A 243 9.46 -11.73 3.02
CA SER A 243 10.13 -10.88 2.03
C SER A 243 11.34 -11.59 1.46
N ASN A 244 11.66 -11.28 0.20
CA ASN A 244 12.88 -11.73 -0.45
C ASN A 244 13.35 -10.72 -1.50
N CYS A 245 14.45 -11.02 -2.17
CA CYS A 245 14.96 -10.23 -3.29
C CYS A 245 15.22 -11.15 -4.50
N ASP A 246 14.89 -10.66 -5.71
CA ASP A 246 15.16 -11.35 -6.96
C ASP A 246 16.67 -11.52 -7.22
N GLY A 247 17.45 -10.48 -6.91
CA GLY A 247 18.89 -10.44 -7.11
C GLY A 247 19.34 -10.55 -8.57
N GLN A 248 18.47 -10.17 -9.53
CA GLN A 248 18.73 -10.39 -10.95
C GLN A 248 18.67 -9.13 -11.81
N HIS A 249 17.60 -8.34 -11.74
CA HIS A 249 17.39 -7.19 -12.61
C HIS A 249 16.59 -6.09 -11.91
N MET A 250 16.88 -4.82 -12.24
CA MET A 250 16.23 -3.67 -11.58
C MET A 250 14.72 -3.56 -11.88
N THR A 251 14.28 -3.94 -13.08
CA THR A 251 12.89 -3.71 -13.52
C THR A 251 12.16 -4.97 -14.01
N LYS A 252 12.87 -6.08 -14.23
CA LYS A 252 12.25 -7.34 -14.69
C LYS A 252 11.89 -8.19 -13.46
N PRO A 253 10.62 -8.57 -13.30
CA PRO A 253 10.18 -9.41 -12.18
C PRO A 253 10.69 -10.85 -12.33
N ASN A 254 10.86 -11.54 -11.21
CA ASN A 254 11.24 -12.94 -11.17
C ASN A 254 10.11 -13.80 -10.57
N THR A 255 9.44 -14.57 -11.43
CA THR A 255 8.33 -15.46 -11.04
C THR A 255 8.72 -16.43 -9.91
N GLN A 256 9.94 -16.99 -9.92
CA GLN A 256 10.36 -17.93 -8.88
C GLN A 256 10.54 -17.27 -7.51
N SER A 257 10.99 -16.01 -7.47
CA SER A 257 11.08 -15.26 -6.23
C SER A 257 9.69 -14.92 -5.68
N GLN A 258 8.74 -14.57 -6.56
CA GLN A 258 7.34 -14.33 -6.20
C GLN A 258 6.68 -15.60 -5.64
N ILE A 259 6.91 -16.77 -6.23
CA ILE A 259 6.46 -18.07 -5.71
C ILE A 259 7.02 -18.31 -4.30
N LYS A 260 8.34 -18.12 -4.14
CA LYS A 260 9.01 -18.34 -2.85
C LYS A 260 8.46 -17.44 -1.74
N VAL A 261 8.22 -16.16 -2.01
CA VAL A 261 7.74 -15.23 -0.99
C VAL A 261 6.32 -15.53 -0.58
N MET A 262 5.42 -15.87 -1.51
CA MET A 262 4.05 -16.28 -1.19
C MET A 262 4.03 -17.57 -0.35
N ARG A 263 4.75 -18.61 -0.76
CA ARG A 263 4.88 -19.86 0.02
C ARG A 263 5.47 -19.63 1.41
N ALA A 264 6.45 -18.75 1.53
CA ALA A 264 7.06 -18.41 2.81
C ALA A 264 6.09 -17.66 3.74
N ALA A 265 5.28 -16.72 3.22
CA ALA A 265 4.27 -16.02 4.00
C ALA A 265 3.16 -16.97 4.50
N ILE A 266 2.69 -17.88 3.62
CA ILE A 266 1.68 -18.90 3.97
C ILE A 266 2.22 -19.83 5.08
N LYS A 267 3.49 -20.24 4.96
CA LYS A 267 4.15 -21.04 5.98
C LYS A 267 4.31 -20.29 7.31
N ASP A 268 4.68 -19.00 7.28
CA ASP A 268 4.82 -18.16 8.48
C ASP A 268 3.48 -18.00 9.21
N ALA A 269 2.37 -17.94 8.45
CA ALA A 269 1.01 -17.93 8.98
C ALA A 269 0.54 -19.28 9.53
N ASN A 270 1.31 -20.36 9.34
CA ASN A 270 0.90 -21.74 9.64
C ASN A 270 -0.41 -22.15 8.91
N LEU A 271 -0.56 -21.71 7.67
CA LEU A 271 -1.70 -21.99 6.81
C LEU A 271 -1.30 -22.88 5.62
N ASN A 272 -2.32 -23.45 4.95
CA ASN A 272 -2.19 -24.08 3.65
C ASN A 272 -2.66 -23.14 2.54
N THR A 273 -2.30 -23.40 1.30
CA THR A 273 -2.80 -22.61 0.15
C THR A 273 -4.33 -22.65 0.01
N SER A 274 -4.97 -23.74 0.45
CA SER A 274 -6.43 -23.88 0.48
C SER A 274 -7.14 -23.00 1.48
N ASP A 275 -6.42 -22.48 2.47
CA ASP A 275 -6.98 -21.64 3.53
C ASP A 275 -7.06 -20.17 3.12
N ILE A 276 -6.35 -19.78 2.03
CA ILE A 276 -6.37 -18.41 1.51
C ILE A 276 -7.65 -18.21 0.68
N ASP A 277 -8.46 -17.27 1.09
CA ASP A 277 -9.75 -16.96 0.47
C ASP A 277 -9.69 -15.88 -0.60
N TYR A 278 -8.66 -15.02 -0.54
CA TYR A 278 -8.51 -13.88 -1.43
C TYR A 278 -7.04 -13.46 -1.58
N ILE A 279 -6.66 -13.06 -2.79
CA ILE A 279 -5.38 -12.41 -3.07
C ILE A 279 -5.63 -11.00 -3.60
N ASN A 280 -5.11 -9.99 -2.90
CA ASN A 280 -4.91 -8.68 -3.47
C ASN A 280 -3.54 -8.69 -4.17
N ALA A 281 -3.57 -8.74 -5.49
CA ALA A 281 -2.37 -8.83 -6.31
C ALA A 281 -1.63 -7.49 -6.39
N HIS A 282 -0.33 -7.54 -6.58
CA HIS A 282 0.43 -6.35 -6.93
C HIS A 282 -0.11 -5.71 -8.22
N GLY A 283 -0.38 -6.50 -9.26
CA GLY A 283 -1.19 -6.18 -10.43
C GLY A 283 -1.12 -4.72 -10.90
N THR A 284 -0.01 -4.33 -11.54
CA THR A 284 0.25 -2.94 -11.97
C THR A 284 -0.24 -2.63 -13.37
N ALA A 285 -0.94 -3.55 -14.02
CA ALA A 285 -1.34 -3.46 -15.43
C ALA A 285 -0.17 -3.32 -16.40
N THR A 286 1.05 -3.68 -16.00
CA THR A 286 2.20 -3.82 -16.89
C THR A 286 2.25 -5.23 -17.48
N HIS A 287 2.59 -5.37 -18.76
CA HIS A 287 2.59 -6.67 -19.43
C HIS A 287 3.45 -7.71 -18.71
N GLN A 288 4.70 -7.36 -18.37
CA GLN A 288 5.64 -8.29 -17.73
C GLN A 288 5.31 -8.54 -16.25
N GLY A 289 4.91 -7.49 -15.53
CA GLY A 289 4.57 -7.58 -14.10
C GLY A 289 3.42 -8.54 -13.87
N ASP A 290 2.31 -8.28 -14.54
CA ASP A 290 1.09 -9.07 -14.40
C ASP A 290 1.27 -10.52 -14.87
N ALA A 291 1.98 -10.74 -16.01
CA ALA A 291 2.25 -12.09 -16.51
C ALA A 291 3.12 -12.91 -15.55
N SER A 292 4.14 -12.28 -14.92
CA SER A 292 4.99 -12.94 -13.93
C SER A 292 4.21 -13.29 -12.68
N GLU A 293 3.42 -12.35 -12.16
CA GLU A 293 2.62 -12.56 -10.95
C GLU A 293 1.51 -13.60 -11.18
N ALA A 294 0.83 -13.56 -12.31
CA ALA A 294 -0.20 -14.54 -12.65
C ALA A 294 0.36 -15.97 -12.66
N LYS A 295 1.52 -16.19 -13.31
CA LYS A 295 2.21 -17.48 -13.29
C LYS A 295 2.63 -17.91 -11.89
N ALA A 296 3.08 -16.97 -11.06
CA ALA A 296 3.45 -17.27 -9.69
C ALA A 296 2.23 -17.67 -8.84
N ILE A 297 1.11 -16.95 -8.96
CA ILE A 297 -0.15 -17.28 -8.28
C ILE A 297 -0.66 -18.64 -8.74
N GLU A 298 -0.70 -18.89 -10.04
CA GLU A 298 -1.11 -20.18 -10.62
C GLU A 298 -0.29 -21.33 -10.02
N GLU A 299 1.04 -21.24 -10.02
CA GLU A 299 1.90 -22.31 -9.48
C GLU A 299 1.73 -22.55 -7.99
N VAL A 300 1.46 -21.49 -7.20
CA VAL A 300 1.26 -21.63 -5.75
C VAL A 300 -0.11 -22.19 -5.41
N PHE A 301 -1.17 -21.81 -6.15
CA PHE A 301 -2.55 -22.06 -5.78
C PHE A 301 -3.30 -23.06 -6.67
N THR A 302 -2.63 -23.72 -7.61
CA THR A 302 -3.23 -24.83 -8.37
C THR A 302 -3.28 -26.09 -7.48
N PRO A 303 -4.41 -26.82 -7.41
CA PRO A 303 -5.66 -26.63 -8.16
C PRO A 303 -6.66 -25.65 -7.53
N ASN A 304 -6.36 -25.09 -6.38
CA ASN A 304 -7.25 -24.19 -5.63
C ASN A 304 -7.26 -22.80 -6.25
N ARG A 305 -8.06 -22.55 -7.26
CA ARG A 305 -8.14 -21.26 -7.94
C ARG A 305 -8.67 -20.16 -7.01
N VAL A 306 -7.79 -19.64 -6.15
CA VAL A 306 -8.11 -18.54 -5.23
C VAL A 306 -8.56 -17.30 -6.02
N PRO A 307 -9.58 -16.56 -5.57
CA PRO A 307 -10.00 -15.31 -6.17
C PRO A 307 -8.91 -14.23 -6.09
N VAL A 308 -8.66 -13.52 -7.18
CA VAL A 308 -7.60 -12.50 -7.31
C VAL A 308 -8.17 -11.20 -7.84
N SER A 309 -7.80 -10.07 -7.26
CA SER A 309 -7.98 -8.77 -7.88
C SER A 309 -6.84 -7.81 -7.56
N SER A 310 -6.69 -6.78 -8.39
CA SER A 310 -5.88 -5.61 -8.10
C SER A 310 -6.78 -4.39 -8.11
N THR A 311 -6.73 -3.58 -7.07
CA THR A 311 -7.53 -2.37 -6.95
C THR A 311 -6.84 -1.11 -7.49
N LYS A 312 -5.64 -1.26 -8.09
CA LYS A 312 -4.87 -0.14 -8.63
C LYS A 312 -5.55 0.61 -9.78
N SER A 313 -6.47 -0.03 -10.50
CA SER A 313 -7.33 0.65 -11.48
C SER A 313 -8.27 1.69 -10.87
N LEU A 314 -8.45 1.69 -9.55
CA LEU A 314 -9.33 2.59 -8.81
C LEU A 314 -8.58 3.76 -8.18
N HIS A 315 -7.47 3.48 -7.51
CA HIS A 315 -6.71 4.44 -6.71
C HIS A 315 -5.33 4.77 -7.27
N GLY A 316 -4.99 4.22 -8.42
CA GLY A 316 -3.63 4.34 -8.98
C GLY A 316 -2.61 3.53 -8.19
N HIS A 317 -1.36 3.60 -8.60
CA HIS A 317 -0.23 3.00 -7.89
C HIS A 317 0.38 4.01 -6.92
N LEU A 318 0.22 3.81 -5.62
CA LEU A 318 0.72 4.70 -4.56
C LEU A 318 2.19 4.40 -4.19
N LEU A 319 2.91 3.65 -5.00
CA LEU A 319 4.31 3.25 -4.76
C LEU A 319 4.56 2.80 -3.32
N GLY A 320 5.31 3.60 -2.54
CA GLY A 320 5.67 3.25 -1.17
C GLY A 320 4.49 3.07 -0.21
N ALA A 321 3.34 3.66 -0.50
CA ALA A 321 2.12 3.52 0.31
C ALA A 321 1.22 2.35 -0.13
N SER A 322 1.44 1.77 -1.33
CA SER A 322 0.54 0.77 -1.93
C SER A 322 0.28 -0.43 -1.03
N GLY A 323 1.33 -1.05 -0.47
CA GLY A 323 1.17 -2.27 0.32
C GLY A 323 0.32 -2.07 1.58
N ALA A 324 0.38 -0.90 2.21
CA ALA A 324 -0.48 -0.58 3.36
C ALA A 324 -1.94 -0.37 2.93
N LEU A 325 -2.20 0.36 1.84
CA LEU A 325 -3.55 0.54 1.32
C LEU A 325 -4.17 -0.80 0.88
N GLU A 326 -3.39 -1.64 0.23
CA GLU A 326 -3.84 -2.95 -0.25
C GLU A 326 -4.09 -3.94 0.89
N LEU A 327 -3.33 -3.85 1.99
CA LEU A 327 -3.64 -4.56 3.21
C LEU A 327 -4.96 -4.09 3.83
N LEU A 328 -5.27 -2.78 3.79
CA LEU A 328 -6.57 -2.27 4.20
C LEU A 328 -7.69 -2.82 3.30
N VAL A 329 -7.49 -2.89 1.99
CA VAL A 329 -8.45 -3.55 1.07
C VAL A 329 -8.70 -4.99 1.48
N CYS A 330 -7.66 -5.77 1.79
CA CYS A 330 -7.79 -7.14 2.30
C CYS A 330 -8.60 -7.18 3.59
N MET A 331 -8.29 -6.32 4.56
CA MET A 331 -9.01 -6.23 5.83
C MET A 331 -10.51 -5.94 5.61
N ARG A 332 -10.83 -4.98 4.75
CA ARG A 332 -12.22 -4.60 4.43
C ARG A 332 -12.96 -5.70 3.67
N ALA A 333 -12.27 -6.44 2.79
CA ALA A 333 -12.84 -7.61 2.12
C ALA A 333 -13.28 -8.69 3.13
N LEU A 334 -12.42 -9.00 4.11
CA LEU A 334 -12.73 -9.93 5.20
C LEU A 334 -13.87 -9.42 6.08
N ASP A 335 -13.91 -8.12 6.37
CA ASP A 335 -14.95 -7.53 7.21
C ASP A 335 -16.34 -7.62 6.57
N LYS A 336 -16.43 -7.29 5.30
CA LYS A 336 -17.66 -7.26 4.53
C LYS A 336 -18.06 -8.64 3.95
N ASN A 337 -17.20 -9.65 4.06
CA ASN A 337 -17.34 -10.91 3.32
C ASN A 337 -17.62 -10.70 1.82
N THR A 338 -16.95 -9.71 1.23
CA THR A 338 -17.13 -9.29 -0.16
C THR A 338 -15.78 -9.06 -0.79
N LEU A 339 -15.59 -9.57 -2.01
CA LEU A 339 -14.35 -9.42 -2.74
C LEU A 339 -14.40 -8.17 -3.63
N PRO A 340 -13.41 -7.27 -3.55
CA PRO A 340 -13.35 -6.12 -4.44
C PRO A 340 -13.06 -6.62 -5.87
N PRO A 341 -13.85 -6.19 -6.88
CA PRO A 341 -13.59 -6.59 -8.25
C PRO A 341 -12.33 -5.92 -8.81
N ASN A 342 -11.63 -6.63 -9.67
CA ASN A 342 -10.53 -6.08 -10.46
C ASN A 342 -11.02 -5.00 -11.44
N ALA A 343 -12.16 -5.27 -12.07
CA ALA A 343 -12.95 -4.35 -12.88
C ALA A 343 -14.38 -4.85 -13.01
N GLN A 344 -15.34 -3.97 -13.35
CA GLN A 344 -16.71 -4.37 -13.63
C GLN A 344 -16.80 -5.25 -14.89
N LYS A 345 -16.11 -4.83 -15.95
CA LYS A 345 -15.99 -5.59 -17.19
C LYS A 345 -14.57 -5.48 -17.73
N MET A 346 -14.02 -6.58 -18.16
CA MET A 346 -12.70 -6.64 -18.78
C MET A 346 -12.59 -7.87 -19.68
N GLU A 347 -11.79 -7.76 -20.73
CA GLU A 347 -11.32 -8.92 -21.49
C GLU A 347 -10.03 -9.40 -20.82
N LEU A 348 -10.05 -10.59 -20.23
CA LEU A 348 -8.87 -11.18 -19.61
C LEU A 348 -7.83 -11.52 -20.69
N ASP A 349 -6.56 -11.33 -20.37
CA ASP A 349 -5.48 -11.81 -21.22
C ASP A 349 -5.54 -13.34 -21.32
N PRO A 350 -5.65 -13.94 -22.53
CA PRO A 350 -5.79 -15.37 -22.70
C PRO A 350 -4.59 -16.20 -22.19
N GLU A 351 -3.44 -15.54 -21.96
CA GLU A 351 -2.26 -16.18 -21.37
C GLU A 351 -2.29 -16.21 -19.83
N ILE A 352 -3.35 -15.65 -19.20
CA ILE A 352 -3.51 -15.55 -17.74
C ILE A 352 -4.60 -16.51 -17.30
N GLU A 353 -4.23 -17.56 -16.55
CA GLU A 353 -5.12 -18.65 -16.12
C GLU A 353 -5.52 -18.58 -14.64
N ILE A 354 -5.40 -17.41 -13.97
CA ILE A 354 -5.84 -17.22 -12.58
C ILE A 354 -7.32 -16.80 -12.51
N ASN A 355 -7.92 -16.95 -11.35
CA ASN A 355 -9.33 -16.59 -11.10
C ASN A 355 -9.47 -15.09 -10.80
N VAL A 356 -9.39 -14.23 -11.84
CA VAL A 356 -9.55 -12.77 -11.70
C VAL A 356 -11.01 -12.45 -11.43
N ILE A 357 -11.26 -11.69 -10.35
CA ILE A 357 -12.61 -11.27 -9.95
C ILE A 357 -13.08 -10.12 -10.84
N THR A 358 -14.23 -10.27 -11.46
CA THR A 358 -14.97 -9.20 -12.14
C THR A 358 -16.27 -8.90 -11.38
N GLY A 359 -16.95 -7.80 -11.70
CA GLY A 359 -18.22 -7.44 -11.07
C GLY A 359 -19.30 -8.52 -11.19
N GLU A 360 -19.15 -9.43 -12.16
CA GLU A 360 -20.09 -10.55 -12.41
C GLU A 360 -19.74 -11.81 -11.60
N ASN A 361 -18.50 -11.93 -11.09
CA ASN A 361 -17.96 -13.13 -10.48
C ASN A 361 -17.65 -12.98 -8.98
N THR A 362 -18.26 -12.04 -8.29
CA THR A 362 -18.00 -11.83 -6.86
C THR A 362 -18.53 -13.03 -6.05
N PRO A 363 -17.67 -13.87 -5.48
CA PRO A 363 -18.14 -15.02 -4.70
C PRO A 363 -18.71 -14.59 -3.36
N HIS A 364 -19.79 -15.26 -2.96
CA HIS A 364 -20.37 -15.13 -1.62
C HIS A 364 -19.88 -16.30 -0.75
N LYS A 365 -18.81 -16.08 -0.01
CA LYS A 365 -18.21 -17.07 0.90
C LYS A 365 -17.77 -16.33 2.16
N GLU A 366 -17.82 -16.99 3.30
CA GLU A 366 -17.16 -16.46 4.50
C GLU A 366 -15.64 -16.37 4.25
N LEU A 367 -15.09 -15.17 4.36
CA LEU A 367 -13.68 -14.88 4.12
C LEU A 367 -12.94 -14.80 5.45
N LYS A 368 -11.85 -15.55 5.57
CA LYS A 368 -11.05 -15.67 6.80
C LYS A 368 -9.62 -15.19 6.66
N HIS A 369 -9.01 -15.46 5.51
CA HIS A 369 -7.60 -15.18 5.25
C HIS A 369 -7.42 -14.52 3.89
N ALA A 370 -6.75 -13.37 3.88
CA ALA A 370 -6.41 -12.68 2.65
C ALA A 370 -4.88 -12.46 2.58
N LEU A 371 -4.36 -12.58 1.37
CA LEU A 371 -2.95 -12.40 1.05
C LEU A 371 -2.79 -11.15 0.20
N SER A 372 -1.83 -10.28 0.55
CA SER A 372 -1.48 -9.07 -0.20
C SER A 372 -0.06 -9.15 -0.71
N ASN A 373 0.13 -8.98 -2.03
CA ASN A 373 1.41 -8.99 -2.70
C ASN A 373 1.93 -7.59 -2.98
N SER A 374 3.22 -7.37 -2.77
CA SER A 374 3.93 -6.15 -3.18
C SER A 374 5.26 -6.52 -3.83
N PHE A 375 5.36 -6.34 -5.15
CA PHE A 375 6.54 -6.68 -5.95
C PHE A 375 7.16 -5.42 -6.54
N ALA A 376 8.35 -5.05 -6.07
CA ALA A 376 8.93 -3.75 -6.33
C ALA A 376 10.05 -3.77 -7.37
N PHE A 377 10.25 -2.64 -8.03
CA PHE A 377 11.50 -2.38 -8.74
C PHE A 377 12.69 -2.55 -7.78
N GLY A 378 13.83 -3.01 -8.30
CA GLY A 378 14.95 -3.46 -7.49
C GLY A 378 14.84 -4.94 -7.11
N GLY A 379 13.71 -5.60 -7.44
CA GLY A 379 13.48 -7.02 -7.18
C GLY A 379 13.11 -7.34 -5.73
N THR A 380 12.73 -6.35 -4.93
CA THR A 380 12.24 -6.58 -3.58
C THR A 380 10.78 -7.03 -3.62
N ASN A 381 10.50 -8.18 -3.01
CA ASN A 381 9.17 -8.75 -2.92
C ASN A 381 8.74 -8.85 -1.46
N ALA A 382 7.50 -8.52 -1.18
CA ALA A 382 6.87 -8.68 0.13
C ALA A 382 5.46 -9.29 -0.03
N CYS A 383 5.10 -10.15 0.90
CA CYS A 383 3.80 -10.78 0.98
C CYS A 383 3.31 -10.71 2.43
N LEU A 384 2.10 -10.22 2.64
CA LEU A 384 1.45 -10.12 3.94
C LEU A 384 0.18 -10.97 3.96
N ILE A 385 -0.11 -11.61 5.10
CA ILE A 385 -1.36 -12.35 5.31
C ILE A 385 -2.09 -11.76 6.50
N ILE A 386 -3.33 -11.34 6.28
CA ILE A 386 -4.25 -10.90 7.31
C ILE A 386 -5.34 -11.96 7.50
N SER A 387 -5.66 -12.22 8.77
CA SER A 387 -6.69 -13.17 9.18
C SER A 387 -7.72 -12.49 10.05
N LYS A 388 -9.00 -12.84 9.86
CA LYS A 388 -10.10 -12.39 10.70
C LYS A 388 -10.31 -13.38 11.83
N ASP A 389 -10.49 -12.88 13.06
CA ASP A 389 -10.86 -13.72 14.21
C ASP A 389 -12.25 -14.33 13.99
N GLN A 390 -12.37 -15.61 14.32
CA GLN A 390 -13.61 -16.36 14.15
C GLN A 390 -14.52 -16.26 15.39
N GLY A 391 -14.11 -15.50 16.44
CA GLY A 391 -14.78 -15.53 17.74
C GLY A 391 -14.87 -16.99 18.22
N ASN A 392 -14.07 -17.38 19.18
CA ASN A 392 -14.12 -18.71 19.76
C ASN A 392 -15.57 -19.08 20.13
N THR A 393 -16.25 -19.86 19.31
CA THR A 393 -17.25 -20.79 19.79
C THR A 393 -16.44 -21.83 20.59
N HIS A 394 -16.08 -21.49 21.81
CA HIS A 394 -15.66 -22.49 22.79
C HIS A 394 -16.88 -23.38 23.04
N ASP A 395 -17.03 -24.37 22.19
CA ASP A 395 -17.79 -25.55 22.52
C ASP A 395 -16.97 -26.29 23.59
N THR A 396 -17.42 -26.07 24.81
CA THR A 396 -17.00 -26.86 25.97
C THR A 396 -17.33 -28.33 25.70
N GLN A 397 -16.45 -29.06 25.07
CA GLN A 397 -16.42 -30.50 25.24
C GLN A 397 -15.21 -30.87 26.12
N LYS A 398 -15.56 -30.92 27.43
CA LYS A 398 -14.81 -31.72 28.37
C LYS A 398 -14.81 -33.17 27.89
N HIS A 399 -13.62 -33.74 27.70
CA HIS A 399 -13.30 -35.10 28.18
C HIS A 399 -11.81 -35.22 28.38
#